data_710a8ec00d8087ca6db98f8246f50229
#
_entry.id   710a8ec00d8087ca6db98f8246f50229
#
_cell.length_a   1.000
_cell.length_b   1.000
_cell.length_c   1.000
_cell.angle_alpha   90.00
_cell.angle_beta   90.00
_cell.angle_gamma   90.00
#
_symmetry.space_group_name_H-M   'P 1'
#
loop_
_entity.id
_entity.type
_entity.pdbx_description
1 polymer ?
#
loop_
_entity_poly.entity_id
_entity_poly.type
_entity_poly.pdbx_seq_one_letter_code
_entity_poly.pdbx_strand_id
1 'polypeptide(L)'
;VAVGSGAAMAPAAFSASGLLTDLRRYGVTYMNYVGKPLAYVLATPEESDDHDNPLRIAFGNEANERDIDEFARRFDCHVWDGFGSTEGAVIVTREEGCPAGSIGRGFPGVAIYDAETMTECATARFDDTGALANADEAVGELVNTAGAGMFQGYYNDAAATDERLRDGMYWSGDLAYRDADGWIYLAGRTADWMRVDGENLAT
;
A
#
# COMPACT_ATOMS: atom_id res chain seq x y z
N VAL A 1 -14.58 -14.61 0.95
CA VAL A 1 -14.19 -14.77 2.37
C VAL A 1 -15.36 -14.43 3.27
N ALA A 2 -16.00 -13.24 3.14
CA ALA A 2 -17.12 -12.84 3.98
C ALA A 2 -18.28 -13.87 4.00
N VAL A 3 -18.66 -14.40 2.83
CA VAL A 3 -19.74 -15.38 2.73
C VAL A 3 -19.39 -16.69 3.46
N GLY A 4 -18.13 -17.14 3.35
CA GLY A 4 -17.67 -18.36 4.03
C GLY A 4 -17.50 -18.23 5.54
N SER A 5 -17.34 -17.01 6.05
CA SER A 5 -17.22 -16.71 7.49
C SER A 5 -18.55 -16.44 8.18
N GLY A 6 -19.66 -16.37 7.43
CA GLY A 6 -20.97 -15.98 7.96
C GLY A 6 -21.11 -14.47 8.24
N ALA A 7 -20.16 -13.65 7.80
CA ALA A 7 -20.24 -12.19 7.94
C ALA A 7 -21.31 -11.62 6.99
N ALA A 8 -22.07 -10.64 7.46
CA ALA A 8 -22.95 -9.85 6.63
C ALA A 8 -22.18 -8.71 5.96
N MET A 9 -22.48 -8.43 4.69
CA MET A 9 -21.96 -7.27 3.96
C MET A 9 -23.03 -6.18 3.89
N ALA A 10 -22.64 -4.94 4.16
CA ALA A 10 -23.50 -3.76 4.00
C ALA A 10 -22.92 -2.87 2.88
N PRO A 11 -23.16 -3.19 1.60
CA PRO A 11 -22.69 -2.35 0.50
C PRO A 11 -23.52 -1.07 0.45
N ALA A 12 -22.86 0.07 0.56
CA ALA A 12 -23.46 1.38 0.39
C ALA A 12 -22.55 2.26 -0.49
N ALA A 13 -23.12 3.25 -1.16
CA ALA A 13 -22.31 4.28 -1.78
C ALA A 13 -21.59 5.05 -0.66
N PHE A 14 -20.29 5.30 -0.83
CA PHE A 14 -19.51 6.04 0.16
C PHE A 14 -20.08 7.45 0.37
N SER A 15 -20.29 7.80 1.64
CA SER A 15 -20.67 9.14 2.07
C SER A 15 -19.89 9.49 3.34
N ALA A 16 -19.05 10.51 3.27
CA ALA A 16 -18.23 10.93 4.41
C ALA A 16 -19.09 11.35 5.60
N SER A 17 -20.13 12.13 5.37
CA SER A 17 -21.07 12.58 6.43
C SER A 17 -22.05 11.50 6.87
N GLY A 18 -22.23 10.45 6.07
CA GLY A 18 -23.13 9.33 6.38
C GLY A 18 -22.44 8.17 7.08
N LEU A 19 -21.10 8.14 7.12
CA LEU A 19 -20.34 6.99 7.61
C LEU A 19 -20.76 6.56 9.01
N LEU A 20 -20.74 7.47 9.96
CA LEU A 20 -21.07 7.14 11.36
C LEU A 20 -22.50 6.60 11.51
N THR A 21 -23.45 7.19 10.79
CA THR A 21 -24.84 6.71 10.75
C THR A 21 -24.92 5.28 10.24
N ASP A 22 -24.18 4.97 9.18
CA ASP A 22 -24.16 3.64 8.58
C ASP A 22 -23.44 2.63 9.48
N LEU A 23 -22.31 3.00 10.09
CA LEU A 23 -21.60 2.15 11.07
C LEU A 23 -22.55 1.70 12.20
N ARG A 24 -23.27 2.65 12.78
CA ARG A 24 -24.22 2.41 13.88
C ARG A 24 -25.44 1.61 13.42
N ARG A 25 -26.04 2.02 12.29
CA ARG A 25 -27.25 1.39 11.74
C ARG A 25 -27.06 -0.08 11.41
N TYR A 26 -25.93 -0.41 10.81
CA TYR A 26 -25.65 -1.78 10.33
C TYR A 26 -24.77 -2.58 11.28
N GLY A 27 -24.32 -2.00 12.40
CA GLY A 27 -23.41 -2.67 13.33
C GLY A 27 -22.07 -3.05 12.69
N VAL A 28 -21.51 -2.15 11.85
CA VAL A 28 -20.30 -2.43 11.06
C VAL A 28 -19.07 -2.50 11.95
N THR A 29 -18.46 -3.66 12.02
CA THR A 29 -17.23 -3.90 12.81
C THR A 29 -15.94 -3.85 12.00
N TYR A 30 -16.06 -3.87 10.66
CA TYR A 30 -14.94 -3.85 9.71
C TYR A 30 -15.33 -3.07 8.46
N MET A 31 -14.45 -2.19 8.00
CA MET A 31 -14.62 -1.48 6.73
C MET A 31 -13.37 -1.57 5.87
N ASN A 32 -13.57 -1.56 4.55
CA ASN A 32 -12.48 -1.37 3.59
C ASN A 32 -12.48 0.05 3.05
N TYR A 33 -11.27 0.57 2.76
CA TYR A 33 -11.10 1.82 2.03
C TYR A 33 -9.95 1.73 1.03
N VAL A 34 -9.99 2.61 0.00
CA VAL A 34 -8.91 2.79 -0.97
C VAL A 34 -8.75 4.29 -1.23
N GLY A 35 -7.54 4.81 -1.15
CA GLY A 35 -7.25 6.22 -1.38
C GLY A 35 -7.72 7.13 -0.25
N LYS A 36 -8.53 8.13 -0.55
CA LYS A 36 -8.84 9.28 0.34
C LYS A 36 -10.11 9.20 1.21
N PRO A 37 -10.85 8.09 1.39
CA PRO A 37 -12.06 8.07 2.21
C PRO A 37 -11.82 8.53 3.65
N LEU A 38 -10.70 8.16 4.27
CA LEU A 38 -10.37 8.60 5.64
C LEU A 38 -10.26 10.13 5.71
N ALA A 39 -9.52 10.75 4.77
CA ALA A 39 -9.38 12.20 4.69
C ALA A 39 -10.74 12.90 4.50
N TYR A 40 -11.63 12.36 3.68
CA TYR A 40 -12.96 12.95 3.47
C TYR A 40 -13.82 12.88 4.74
N VAL A 41 -13.75 11.80 5.49
CA VAL A 41 -14.46 11.66 6.76
C VAL A 41 -13.89 12.64 7.80
N LEU A 42 -12.56 12.74 7.88
CA LEU A 42 -11.89 13.67 8.80
C LEU A 42 -12.16 15.15 8.47
N ALA A 43 -12.50 15.47 7.22
CA ALA A 43 -12.94 16.81 6.83
C ALA A 43 -14.36 17.16 7.32
N THR A 44 -15.14 16.20 7.81
CA THR A 44 -16.44 16.48 8.44
C THR A 44 -16.23 16.97 9.89
N PRO A 45 -17.15 17.79 10.45
CA PRO A 45 -17.07 18.17 11.86
C PRO A 45 -16.94 16.95 12.77
N GLU A 46 -16.04 17.04 13.76
CA GLU A 46 -15.90 16.04 14.80
C GLU A 46 -17.01 16.23 15.85
N GLU A 47 -17.70 15.15 16.20
CA GLU A 47 -18.73 15.14 17.22
C GLU A 47 -18.22 14.37 18.46
N SER A 48 -18.71 14.74 19.62
CA SER A 48 -18.23 14.18 20.89
C SER A 48 -18.52 12.68 21.05
N ASP A 49 -19.40 12.13 20.24
CA ASP A 49 -19.83 10.73 20.25
C ASP A 49 -19.34 9.92 19.03
N ASP A 50 -18.41 10.45 18.22
CA ASP A 50 -17.85 9.74 17.06
C ASP A 50 -17.24 8.39 17.43
N HIS A 51 -16.65 8.29 18.64
CA HIS A 51 -16.09 7.06 19.17
C HIS A 51 -17.16 6.03 19.62
N ASP A 52 -18.42 6.44 19.82
CA ASP A 52 -19.52 5.53 20.15
C ASP A 52 -20.06 4.85 18.88
N ASN A 53 -19.30 3.91 18.37
CA ASN A 53 -19.61 3.13 17.18
C ASN A 53 -19.04 1.71 17.28
N PRO A 54 -19.55 0.72 16.50
CA PRO A 54 -19.10 -0.66 16.57
C PRO A 54 -17.83 -0.96 15.73
N LEU A 55 -17.26 -0.02 14.99
CA LEU A 55 -16.10 -0.23 14.12
C LEU A 55 -14.89 -0.64 14.95
N ARG A 56 -14.24 -1.72 14.57
CA ARG A 56 -13.00 -2.22 15.20
C ARG A 56 -11.79 -2.09 14.30
N ILE A 57 -11.99 -2.32 13.00
CA ILE A 57 -10.91 -2.32 12.00
C ILE A 57 -11.37 -1.57 10.76
N ALA A 58 -10.56 -0.59 10.36
CA ALA A 58 -10.55 -0.03 9.02
C ALA A 58 -9.32 -0.55 8.29
N PHE A 59 -9.51 -1.28 7.18
CA PHE A 59 -8.43 -1.87 6.39
C PHE A 59 -8.40 -1.26 5.00
N GLY A 60 -7.24 -0.78 4.58
CA GLY A 60 -7.13 -0.19 3.27
C GLY A 60 -5.71 0.08 2.82
N ASN A 61 -5.61 0.98 1.85
CA ASN A 61 -4.36 1.42 1.27
C ASN A 61 -4.43 2.89 0.82
N GLU A 62 -3.24 3.49 0.63
CA GLU A 62 -3.05 4.86 0.15
C GLU A 62 -3.50 5.98 1.11
N ALA A 63 -3.76 5.69 2.38
CA ALA A 63 -3.96 6.74 3.36
C ALA A 63 -2.59 7.30 3.83
N ASN A 64 -2.55 8.60 4.11
CA ASN A 64 -1.38 9.17 4.75
C ASN A 64 -1.40 8.90 6.26
N GLU A 65 -0.23 8.91 6.88
CA GLU A 65 -0.02 8.57 8.29
C GLU A 65 -0.87 9.42 9.24
N ARG A 66 -0.94 10.73 8.99
CA ARG A 66 -1.75 11.64 9.80
C ARG A 66 -3.23 11.26 9.78
N ASP A 67 -3.77 10.91 8.61
CA ASP A 67 -5.18 10.54 8.49
C ASP A 67 -5.45 9.17 9.14
N ILE A 68 -4.45 8.24 9.10
CA ILE A 68 -4.53 6.96 9.80
C ILE A 68 -4.66 7.18 11.31
N ASP A 69 -3.74 7.95 11.90
CA ASP A 69 -3.72 8.20 13.34
C ASP A 69 -4.97 8.95 13.81
N GLU A 70 -5.36 9.98 13.07
CA GLU A 70 -6.51 10.82 13.42
C GLU A 70 -7.82 10.05 13.29
N PHE A 71 -7.98 9.20 12.27
CA PHE A 71 -9.15 8.37 12.10
C PHE A 71 -9.24 7.30 13.21
N ALA A 72 -8.11 6.65 13.52
CA ALA A 72 -8.03 5.70 14.63
C ALA A 72 -8.44 6.32 15.96
N ARG A 73 -7.94 7.52 16.26
CA ARG A 73 -8.30 8.31 17.45
C ARG A 73 -9.79 8.67 17.49
N ARG A 74 -10.30 9.26 16.39
CA ARG A 74 -11.67 9.80 16.32
C ARG A 74 -12.74 8.73 16.45
N PHE A 75 -12.52 7.56 15.81
CA PHE A 75 -13.51 6.47 15.77
C PHE A 75 -13.19 5.32 16.73
N ASP A 76 -12.14 5.43 17.55
CA ASP A 76 -11.68 4.40 18.50
C ASP A 76 -11.55 3.01 17.84
N CYS A 77 -10.87 2.98 16.70
CA CYS A 77 -10.67 1.77 15.91
C CYS A 77 -9.22 1.58 15.50
N HIS A 78 -8.87 0.37 15.09
CA HIS A 78 -7.56 0.09 14.50
C HIS A 78 -7.59 0.32 12.99
N VAL A 79 -6.68 1.16 12.47
CA VAL A 79 -6.53 1.38 11.04
C VAL A 79 -5.33 0.57 10.54
N TRP A 80 -5.59 -0.38 9.66
CA TRP A 80 -4.58 -1.13 8.93
C TRP A 80 -4.44 -0.55 7.54
N ASP A 81 -3.30 0.06 7.26
CA ASP A 81 -2.95 0.54 5.93
C ASP A 81 -1.78 -0.28 5.39
N GLY A 82 -1.78 -0.52 4.11
CA GLY A 82 -0.75 -1.28 3.45
C GLY A 82 -0.66 -0.92 1.97
N PHE A 83 0.33 -1.48 1.32
CA PHE A 83 0.49 -1.42 -0.12
C PHE A 83 0.26 -2.81 -0.71
N GLY A 84 -0.52 -2.88 -1.77
CA GLY A 84 -0.74 -4.12 -2.50
C GLY A 84 -1.08 -3.85 -3.95
N SER A 85 -0.48 -4.62 -4.86
CA SER A 85 -0.92 -4.59 -6.25
C SER A 85 -2.35 -5.14 -6.37
N THR A 86 -3.14 -4.59 -7.30
CA THR A 86 -4.50 -5.06 -7.59
C THR A 86 -4.52 -6.56 -7.94
N GLU A 87 -3.43 -7.02 -8.51
CA GLU A 87 -3.18 -8.42 -8.89
C GLU A 87 -2.97 -9.33 -7.67
N GLY A 88 -2.74 -8.76 -6.48
CA GLY A 88 -2.50 -9.53 -5.26
C GLY A 88 -1.18 -10.29 -5.23
N ALA A 89 -0.22 -9.89 -6.06
CA ALA A 89 1.08 -10.55 -6.17
C ALA A 89 2.14 -9.96 -5.24
N VAL A 90 2.06 -8.66 -4.95
CA VAL A 90 2.94 -7.96 -4.00
C VAL A 90 2.09 -7.41 -2.88
N ILE A 91 2.51 -7.67 -1.64
CA ILE A 91 1.84 -7.20 -0.42
C ILE A 91 2.91 -6.66 0.53
N VAL A 92 2.72 -5.42 0.96
CA VAL A 92 3.54 -4.74 1.98
C VAL A 92 2.59 -4.22 3.05
N THR A 93 2.89 -4.47 4.32
CA THR A 93 2.03 -4.05 5.43
C THR A 93 2.79 -3.18 6.41
N ARG A 94 2.10 -2.18 6.94
CA ARG A 94 2.59 -1.40 8.06
C ARG A 94 2.50 -2.24 9.34
N GLU A 95 3.56 -2.20 10.12
CA GLU A 95 3.66 -2.82 11.42
C GLU A 95 3.92 -1.75 12.48
N GLU A 96 3.82 -2.14 13.75
CA GLU A 96 4.19 -1.26 14.86
C GLU A 96 5.64 -0.79 14.70
N GLY A 97 5.87 0.52 14.85
CA GLY A 97 7.19 1.12 14.66
C GLY A 97 7.54 1.41 13.20
N CYS A 98 6.60 1.32 12.26
CA CYS A 98 6.82 1.71 10.86
C CYS A 98 7.28 3.17 10.77
N PRO A 99 8.45 3.46 10.18
CA PRO A 99 8.95 4.84 10.05
C PRO A 99 8.05 5.68 9.14
N ALA A 100 8.02 6.98 9.39
CA ALA A 100 7.33 7.93 8.53
C ALA A 100 7.82 7.84 7.08
N GLY A 101 6.89 7.85 6.12
CA GLY A 101 7.16 7.69 4.69
C GLY A 101 7.35 6.24 4.22
N SER A 102 7.56 5.27 5.10
CA SER A 102 7.58 3.85 4.73
C SER A 102 6.16 3.33 4.50
N ILE A 103 6.02 2.43 3.54
CA ILE A 103 4.78 1.66 3.31
C ILE A 103 4.72 0.37 4.12
N GLY A 104 5.77 0.07 4.89
CA GLY A 104 5.84 -1.12 5.74
C GLY A 104 6.92 -2.10 5.34
N ARG A 105 6.72 -3.38 5.71
CA ARG A 105 7.57 -4.52 5.34
C ARG A 105 6.85 -5.45 4.39
N GLY A 106 7.60 -6.00 3.44
CA GLY A 106 7.09 -6.93 2.45
C GLY A 106 6.80 -8.32 3.03
N PHE A 107 5.78 -8.98 2.50
CA PHE A 107 5.55 -10.39 2.75
C PHE A 107 6.70 -11.23 2.17
N PRO A 108 6.86 -12.50 2.61
CA PRO A 108 7.90 -13.38 2.07
C PRO A 108 7.88 -13.43 0.55
N GLY A 109 9.05 -13.21 -0.05
CA GLY A 109 9.21 -13.10 -1.50
C GLY A 109 9.21 -11.66 -2.04
N VAL A 110 8.73 -10.68 -1.30
CA VAL A 110 8.81 -9.27 -1.72
C VAL A 110 10.24 -8.76 -1.61
N ALA A 111 10.76 -8.22 -2.72
CA ALA A 111 12.12 -7.71 -2.84
C ALA A 111 12.17 -6.51 -3.81
N ILE A 112 13.33 -5.86 -3.88
CA ILE A 112 13.58 -4.74 -4.79
C ILE A 112 14.67 -5.21 -5.78
N TYR A 113 14.36 -5.16 -7.08
CA TYR A 113 15.25 -5.64 -8.13
C TYR A 113 15.49 -4.57 -9.18
N ASP A 114 16.71 -4.52 -9.65
CA ASP A 114 17.06 -3.77 -10.86
C ASP A 114 16.54 -4.55 -12.09
N ALA A 115 15.70 -3.88 -12.87
CA ALA A 115 15.03 -4.51 -14.01
C ALA A 115 15.94 -4.75 -15.23
N GLU A 116 17.11 -4.10 -15.30
CA GLU A 116 18.07 -4.29 -16.40
C GLU A 116 19.01 -5.45 -16.08
N THR A 117 19.53 -5.49 -14.86
CA THR A 117 20.50 -6.53 -14.45
C THR A 117 19.85 -7.78 -13.89
N MET A 118 18.55 -7.72 -13.56
CA MET A 118 17.79 -8.80 -12.92
C MET A 118 18.40 -9.24 -11.58
N THR A 119 19.00 -8.29 -10.85
CA THR A 119 19.63 -8.54 -9.55
C THR A 119 18.96 -7.73 -8.45
N GLU A 120 19.01 -8.24 -7.22
CA GLU A 120 18.48 -7.54 -6.07
C GLU A 120 19.29 -6.27 -5.80
N CYS A 121 18.58 -5.14 -5.61
CA CYS A 121 19.17 -3.85 -5.34
C CYS A 121 19.86 -3.81 -3.97
N ALA A 122 20.84 -2.91 -3.84
CA ALA A 122 21.52 -2.67 -2.57
C ALA A 122 20.56 -2.07 -1.53
N THR A 123 20.87 -2.28 -0.27
CA THR A 123 20.18 -1.62 0.84
C THR A 123 20.37 -0.11 0.76
N ALA A 124 19.28 0.63 0.97
CA ALA A 124 19.29 2.09 1.00
C ALA A 124 20.18 2.63 2.12
N ARG A 125 20.97 3.66 1.80
CA ARG A 125 21.79 4.41 2.74
C ARG A 125 21.35 5.88 2.72
N PHE A 126 21.22 6.47 3.89
CA PHE A 126 20.80 7.87 4.02
C PHE A 126 21.98 8.72 4.47
N ASP A 127 22.04 9.93 3.98
CA ASP A 127 23.01 10.94 4.44
C ASP A 127 22.55 11.61 5.74
N ASP A 128 23.37 12.55 6.24
CA ASP A 128 23.09 13.27 7.49
C ASP A 128 21.84 14.16 7.43
N THR A 129 21.30 14.41 6.23
CA THR A 129 20.05 15.16 6.02
C THR A 129 18.82 14.25 5.91
N GLY A 130 19.02 12.93 5.87
CA GLY A 130 17.99 11.94 5.66
C GLY A 130 17.66 11.70 4.17
N ALA A 131 18.44 12.26 3.24
CA ALA A 131 18.27 11.99 1.82
C ALA A 131 18.93 10.67 1.43
N LEU A 132 18.37 9.99 0.41
CA LEU A 132 18.89 8.72 -0.09
C LEU A 132 20.24 8.93 -0.80
N ALA A 133 21.32 8.42 -0.21
CA ALA A 133 22.69 8.65 -0.65
C ALA A 133 23.16 7.73 -1.80
N ASN A 134 22.48 6.60 -2.01
CA ASN A 134 22.82 5.60 -3.02
C ASN A 134 21.63 5.20 -3.89
N ALA A 135 20.88 6.20 -4.38
CA ALA A 135 19.66 5.98 -5.14
C ALA A 135 19.87 5.05 -6.36
N ASP A 136 20.95 5.25 -7.11
CA ASP A 136 21.26 4.45 -8.31
C ASP A 136 21.48 2.96 -8.02
N GLU A 137 21.87 2.61 -6.78
CA GLU A 137 22.11 1.22 -6.37
C GLU A 137 20.92 0.62 -5.62
N ALA A 138 20.10 1.45 -4.96
CA ALA A 138 19.09 1.02 -4.02
C ALA A 138 17.66 1.05 -4.58
N VAL A 139 17.39 1.95 -5.56
CA VAL A 139 16.06 2.07 -6.16
C VAL A 139 15.93 1.05 -7.30
N GLY A 140 14.87 0.27 -7.23
CA GLY A 140 14.53 -0.70 -8.26
C GLY A 140 13.02 -0.98 -8.25
N GLU A 141 12.62 -1.94 -9.05
CA GLU A 141 11.22 -2.35 -9.13
C GLU A 141 10.87 -3.30 -7.98
N LEU A 142 9.70 -3.06 -7.38
CA LEU A 142 9.15 -3.89 -6.34
C LEU A 142 8.62 -5.19 -6.94
N VAL A 143 9.18 -6.32 -6.54
CA VAL A 143 8.89 -7.63 -7.14
C VAL A 143 8.44 -8.66 -6.10
N ASN A 144 7.80 -9.74 -6.57
CA ASN A 144 7.65 -10.96 -5.79
C ASN A 144 8.49 -12.08 -6.41
N THR A 145 9.58 -12.43 -5.75
CA THR A 145 10.50 -13.49 -6.17
C THR A 145 9.94 -14.89 -6.02
N ALA A 146 8.86 -15.06 -5.23
CA ALA A 146 8.16 -16.34 -5.07
C ALA A 146 7.15 -16.62 -6.19
N GLY A 147 7.02 -15.72 -7.18
CA GLY A 147 6.18 -15.87 -8.36
C GLY A 147 4.95 -14.97 -8.38
N ALA A 148 3.94 -15.40 -9.11
CA ALA A 148 2.77 -14.59 -9.43
C ALA A 148 1.80 -14.36 -8.26
N GLY A 149 1.95 -15.03 -7.13
CA GLY A 149 0.98 -14.94 -6.04
C GLY A 149 -0.42 -15.39 -6.49
N MET A 150 -1.41 -14.51 -6.35
CA MET A 150 -2.79 -14.76 -6.81
C MET A 150 -3.03 -14.32 -8.26
N PHE A 151 -2.07 -13.71 -8.92
CA PHE A 151 -2.20 -13.22 -10.29
C PHE A 151 -2.20 -14.37 -11.30
N GLN A 152 -3.26 -14.46 -12.11
CA GLN A 152 -3.43 -15.50 -13.13
C GLN A 152 -3.30 -14.96 -14.56
N GLY A 153 -2.85 -13.73 -14.71
CA GLY A 153 -2.74 -13.02 -15.99
C GLY A 153 -3.92 -12.09 -16.27
N TYR A 154 -3.70 -11.21 -17.23
CA TYR A 154 -4.75 -10.31 -17.71
C TYR A 154 -5.62 -10.98 -18.75
N TYR A 155 -6.92 -10.71 -18.70
CA TYR A 155 -7.88 -11.28 -19.65
C TYR A 155 -7.60 -10.77 -21.07
N ASN A 156 -7.39 -11.68 -22.02
CA ASN A 156 -7.08 -11.42 -23.42
C ASN A 156 -5.89 -10.49 -23.68
N ASP A 157 -4.94 -10.40 -22.74
CA ASP A 157 -3.74 -9.58 -22.87
C ASP A 157 -2.50 -10.35 -22.39
N ALA A 158 -2.00 -11.22 -23.25
CA ALA A 158 -0.83 -12.03 -22.96
C ALA A 158 0.45 -11.15 -22.88
N ALA A 159 0.55 -10.08 -23.70
CA ALA A 159 1.71 -9.20 -23.70
C ALA A 159 1.84 -8.47 -22.35
N ALA A 160 0.76 -7.87 -21.85
CA ALA A 160 0.77 -7.25 -20.53
C ALA A 160 1.02 -8.26 -19.40
N THR A 161 0.56 -9.50 -19.56
CA THR A 161 0.85 -10.58 -18.60
C THR A 161 2.35 -10.91 -18.58
N ASP A 162 2.96 -11.06 -19.75
CA ASP A 162 4.40 -11.38 -19.88
C ASP A 162 5.28 -10.24 -19.35
N GLU A 163 4.86 -8.97 -19.48
CA GLU A 163 5.55 -7.83 -18.86
C GLU A 163 5.60 -7.92 -17.33
N ARG A 164 4.57 -8.49 -16.71
CA ARG A 164 4.50 -8.67 -15.26
C ARG A 164 5.17 -9.94 -14.76
N LEU A 165 5.26 -10.96 -15.59
CA LEU A 165 5.84 -12.25 -15.24
C LEU A 165 7.15 -12.48 -16.00
N ARG A 166 8.27 -12.10 -15.36
CA ARG A 166 9.61 -12.25 -15.93
C ARG A 166 10.47 -13.15 -15.05
N ASP A 167 11.14 -14.11 -15.62
CA ASP A 167 12.04 -15.06 -14.94
C ASP A 167 11.44 -15.73 -13.68
N GLY A 168 10.15 -16.05 -13.74
CA GLY A 168 9.43 -16.69 -12.63
C GLY A 168 9.04 -15.75 -11.48
N MET A 169 9.33 -14.46 -11.60
CA MET A 169 8.98 -13.42 -10.63
C MET A 169 7.85 -12.55 -11.15
N TYR A 170 7.08 -11.98 -10.23
CA TYR A 170 6.12 -10.94 -10.56
C TYR A 170 6.74 -9.55 -10.37
N TRP A 171 6.57 -8.67 -11.37
CA TRP A 171 7.08 -7.31 -11.42
C TRP A 171 5.92 -6.32 -11.33
N SER A 172 5.91 -5.50 -10.27
CA SER A 172 4.74 -4.64 -9.98
C SER A 172 4.63 -3.39 -10.87
N GLY A 173 5.75 -2.93 -11.40
CA GLY A 173 5.85 -1.63 -12.06
C GLY A 173 5.97 -0.45 -11.10
N ASP A 174 6.03 -0.71 -9.81
CA ASP A 174 6.25 0.30 -8.78
C ASP A 174 7.72 0.31 -8.37
N LEU A 175 8.33 1.50 -8.33
CA LEU A 175 9.70 1.69 -7.88
C LEU A 175 9.75 1.90 -6.38
N ALA A 176 10.72 1.27 -5.75
CA ALA A 176 10.89 1.31 -4.31
C ALA A 176 12.36 1.15 -3.91
N TYR A 177 12.66 1.41 -2.66
CA TYR A 177 13.92 1.05 -2.02
C TYR A 177 13.66 0.49 -0.62
N ARG A 178 14.63 -0.26 -0.09
CA ARG A 178 14.52 -0.91 1.22
C ARG A 178 15.72 -0.51 2.09
N ASP A 179 15.45 -0.09 3.33
CA ASP A 179 16.49 0.23 4.30
C ASP A 179 17.07 -1.01 4.99
N ALA A 180 18.04 -0.79 5.90
CA ALA A 180 18.73 -1.85 6.62
C ALA A 180 17.83 -2.62 7.60
N ASP A 181 16.75 -2.00 8.05
CA ASP A 181 15.77 -2.60 8.96
C ASP A 181 14.66 -3.33 8.20
N GLY A 182 14.69 -3.31 6.86
CA GLY A 182 13.74 -3.99 5.98
C GLY A 182 12.49 -3.18 5.66
N TRP A 183 12.45 -1.90 6.05
CA TRP A 183 11.35 -1.01 5.70
C TRP A 183 11.41 -0.60 4.23
N ILE A 184 10.27 -0.61 3.56
CA ILE A 184 10.13 -0.31 2.14
C ILE A 184 9.52 1.07 1.96
N TYR A 185 10.08 1.84 1.02
CA TYR A 185 9.66 3.18 0.65
C TYR A 185 9.40 3.23 -0.85
N LEU A 186 8.28 3.84 -1.26
CA LEU A 186 7.99 4.04 -2.68
C LEU A 186 8.81 5.19 -3.26
N ALA A 187 9.32 4.98 -4.47
CA ALA A 187 10.07 5.99 -5.22
C ALA A 187 9.33 6.46 -6.49
N GLY A 188 8.16 5.91 -6.79
CA GLY A 188 7.34 6.24 -7.96
C GLY A 188 6.92 5.03 -8.77
N ARG A 189 6.63 5.23 -10.05
CA ARG A 189 6.32 4.15 -11.00
C ARG A 189 7.31 4.13 -12.14
N THR A 190 7.56 2.98 -12.71
CA THR A 190 8.45 2.84 -13.88
C THR A 190 7.98 3.69 -15.07
N ALA A 191 6.67 3.86 -15.23
CA ALA A 191 6.06 4.70 -16.28
C ALA A 191 6.23 6.21 -16.04
N ASP A 192 6.51 6.64 -14.80
CA ASP A 192 6.61 8.05 -14.41
C ASP A 192 8.08 8.52 -14.34
N TRP A 193 9.03 7.64 -14.63
CA TRP A 193 10.45 7.96 -14.59
C TRP A 193 10.98 8.17 -16.00
N MET A 194 11.50 9.36 -16.27
CA MET A 194 12.29 9.63 -17.46
C MET A 194 13.77 9.42 -17.16
N ARG A 195 14.42 8.62 -17.99
CA ARG A 195 15.87 8.46 -17.98
C ARG A 195 16.49 9.44 -18.97
N VAL A 196 17.21 10.45 -18.47
CA VAL A 196 17.91 11.43 -19.30
C VAL A 196 19.41 11.34 -18.98
N ASP A 197 20.22 11.02 -19.99
CA ASP A 197 21.69 10.93 -19.89
C ASP A 197 22.22 10.02 -18.76
N GLY A 198 21.46 8.96 -18.42
CA GLY A 198 21.82 8.02 -17.36
C GLY A 198 21.34 8.40 -15.96
N GLU A 199 20.69 9.54 -15.81
CA GLU A 199 20.06 9.97 -14.55
C GLU A 199 18.55 9.70 -14.56
N ASN A 200 18.03 9.22 -13.44
CA ASN A 200 16.60 8.97 -13.25
C ASN A 200 15.92 10.24 -12.73
N LEU A 201 14.97 10.78 -13.47
CA LEU A 201 14.16 11.94 -13.08
C LEU A 201 12.70 11.52 -12.91
N ALA A 202 12.13 11.74 -11.70
CA ALA A 202 10.70 11.61 -11.50
C ALA A 202 9.96 12.79 -12.18
N THR A 203 8.88 12.51 -12.90
CA THR A 203 8.03 13.51 -13.60
C THR A 203 6.91 13.99 -12.70
#